data_73e63934dd58612525a6e930722b4d29
#
_entry.id   73e63934dd58612525a6e930722b4d29
#
_cell.length_a   1.000
_cell.length_b   1.000
_cell.length_c   1.000
_cell.angle_alpha   90.00
_cell.angle_beta   90.00
_cell.angle_gamma   90.00
#
_symmetry.space_group_name_H-M   'P 1'
#
loop_
_entity.id
_entity.type
_entity.pdbx_description
1 polymer ?
#
loop_
_entity_poly.entity_id
_entity_poly.type
_entity_poly.pdbx_seq_one_letter_code
_entity_poly.pdbx_strand_id
1 'polypeptide(L)'
;MKISELLTESVNKSQYRTGMCDAFAIALHNITQLPLGAWTGFYYDDFEEEDVPETCHVCCVKSFETLEWIDVDGVHKGIPKNCHFSNPVESIKLLPITREEARYVFTMEGVTEEEIKTAERLILSDPTFKWVQG
;
A
#
# COMPACT_ATOMS: atom_id res chain seq x y z
N MET A 1 25.04 6.83 13.08
CA MET A 1 24.13 7.30 12.03
C MET A 1 24.15 8.82 11.95
N LYS A 2 24.22 9.34 10.75
CA LYS A 2 24.20 10.80 10.53
C LYS A 2 22.77 11.31 10.60
N ILE A 3 22.59 12.56 11.03
CA ILE A 3 21.27 13.19 11.10
C ILE A 3 20.60 13.22 9.73
N SER A 4 21.37 13.45 8.66
CA SER A 4 20.85 13.47 7.29
C SER A 4 20.25 12.13 6.86
N GLU A 5 20.80 11.01 7.35
CA GLU A 5 20.27 9.68 7.05
C GLU A 5 18.94 9.45 7.76
N LEU A 6 18.81 9.90 9.00
CA LEU A 6 17.56 9.83 9.76
C LEU A 6 16.44 10.63 9.08
N LEU A 7 16.75 11.86 8.64
CA LEU A 7 15.78 12.71 7.96
C LEU A 7 15.34 12.09 6.64
N THR A 8 16.26 11.49 5.89
CA THR A 8 15.96 10.82 4.62
C THR A 8 15.03 9.63 4.83
N GLU A 9 15.30 8.81 5.85
CA GLU A 9 14.46 7.66 6.18
C GLU A 9 13.05 8.09 6.57
N SER A 10 12.90 9.14 7.39
CA SER A 10 11.60 9.69 7.77
C SER A 10 10.81 10.21 6.57
N VAL A 11 11.46 10.94 5.67
CA VAL A 11 10.83 11.47 4.46
C VAL A 11 10.37 10.31 3.56
N ASN A 12 11.20 9.28 3.39
CA ASN A 12 10.86 8.11 2.58
C ASN A 12 9.64 7.38 3.15
N LYS A 13 9.57 7.17 4.46
CA LYS A 13 8.41 6.54 5.10
C LYS A 13 7.14 7.36 4.88
N SER A 14 7.24 8.69 4.99
CA SER A 14 6.11 9.57 4.76
C SER A 14 5.54 9.44 3.36
N GLN A 15 6.40 9.31 2.35
CA GLN A 15 5.98 9.09 0.97
C GLN A 15 5.16 7.81 0.82
N TYR A 16 5.59 6.73 1.48
CA TYR A 16 4.94 5.42 1.39
C TYR A 16 3.63 5.35 2.19
N ARG A 17 3.38 6.28 3.08
CA ARG A 17 2.10 6.38 3.79
C ARG A 17 1.02 7.02 2.93
N THR A 18 1.40 7.79 1.93
CA THR A 18 0.49 8.56 1.09
C THR A 18 0.55 8.11 -0.38
N GLY A 19 1.23 8.85 -1.23
CA GLY A 19 1.18 8.68 -2.68
C GLY A 19 1.94 7.48 -3.24
N MET A 20 2.85 6.88 -2.47
CA MET A 20 3.71 5.79 -2.94
C MET A 20 3.54 4.48 -2.20
N CYS A 21 2.38 4.28 -1.58
CA CYS A 21 2.09 3.01 -0.89
C CYS A 21 2.12 1.82 -1.84
N ASP A 22 1.79 2.03 -3.10
CA ASP A 22 1.83 1.02 -4.16
C ASP A 22 3.27 0.55 -4.45
N ALA A 23 4.21 1.47 -4.54
CA ALA A 23 5.63 1.12 -4.74
C ALA A 23 6.15 0.27 -3.57
N PHE A 24 5.81 0.65 -2.35
CA PHE A 24 6.19 -0.11 -1.16
C PHE A 24 5.58 -1.51 -1.16
N ALA A 25 4.29 -1.61 -1.46
CA ALA A 25 3.59 -2.89 -1.49
C ALA A 25 4.18 -3.85 -2.53
N ILE A 26 4.48 -3.34 -3.72
CA ILE A 26 5.10 -4.14 -4.78
C ILE A 26 6.49 -4.61 -4.34
N ALA A 27 7.29 -3.74 -3.73
CA ALA A 27 8.61 -4.09 -3.23
C ALA A 27 8.53 -5.19 -2.17
N LEU A 28 7.62 -5.07 -1.21
CA LEU A 28 7.42 -6.07 -0.17
C LEU A 28 6.94 -7.40 -0.76
N HIS A 29 6.03 -7.34 -1.73
CA HIS A 29 5.57 -8.52 -2.46
C HIS A 29 6.73 -9.22 -3.17
N ASN A 30 7.61 -8.47 -3.83
CA ASN A 30 8.77 -9.05 -4.51
C ASN A 30 9.70 -9.81 -3.54
N ILE A 31 9.88 -9.27 -2.34
CA ILE A 31 10.78 -9.86 -1.33
C ILE A 31 10.14 -11.05 -0.62
N THR A 32 8.86 -10.93 -0.24
CA THR A 32 8.20 -11.90 0.64
C THR A 32 7.29 -12.88 -0.07
N GLN A 33 6.87 -12.58 -1.27
CA GLN A 33 5.85 -13.31 -2.02
C GLN A 33 4.45 -13.26 -1.37
N LEU A 34 4.25 -12.37 -0.40
CA LEU A 34 2.91 -12.15 0.16
C LEU A 34 2.00 -11.53 -0.90
N PRO A 35 0.71 -11.91 -0.94
CA PRO A 35 -0.19 -11.36 -1.94
C PRO A 35 -0.42 -9.86 -1.77
N LEU A 36 -0.73 -9.20 -2.86
CA LEU A 36 -1.08 -7.78 -2.88
C LEU A 36 -2.57 -7.61 -2.65
N GLY A 37 -2.92 -6.54 -1.96
CA GLY A 37 -4.31 -6.17 -1.72
C GLY A 37 -4.53 -4.67 -1.83
N ALA A 38 -5.77 -4.31 -2.07
CA ALA A 38 -6.18 -2.90 -2.16
C ALA A 38 -7.39 -2.66 -1.26
N TRP A 39 -7.24 -1.71 -0.35
CA TRP A 39 -8.37 -1.22 0.44
C TRP A 39 -9.22 -0.35 -0.46
N THR A 40 -10.42 -0.82 -0.77
CA THR A 40 -11.30 -0.22 -1.79
C THR A 40 -12.65 0.10 -1.18
N GLY A 41 -13.06 1.35 -1.32
CA GLY A 41 -14.39 1.80 -0.94
C GLY A 41 -15.31 1.77 -2.15
N PHE A 42 -16.58 1.51 -1.91
CA PHE A 42 -17.60 1.49 -2.95
C PHE A 42 -18.66 2.53 -2.64
N TYR A 43 -18.96 3.38 -3.64
CA TYR A 43 -20.04 4.34 -3.54
C TYR A 43 -20.98 4.18 -4.73
N TYR A 44 -22.27 4.46 -4.50
CA TYR A 44 -23.25 4.38 -5.57
C TYR A 44 -23.26 5.68 -6.37
N ASP A 45 -23.11 5.55 -7.68
CA ASP A 45 -23.17 6.67 -8.60
C ASP A 45 -24.57 6.71 -9.20
N ASP A 46 -25.39 7.72 -8.82
CA ASP A 46 -26.76 7.88 -9.28
C ASP A 46 -26.86 8.11 -10.79
N PHE A 47 -25.83 8.73 -11.36
CA PHE A 47 -25.79 9.02 -12.80
C PHE A 47 -25.57 7.75 -13.62
N GLU A 48 -24.60 6.92 -13.21
CA GLU A 48 -24.28 5.66 -13.90
C GLU A 48 -25.14 4.49 -13.41
N GLU A 49 -25.88 4.68 -12.33
CA GLU A 49 -26.72 3.66 -11.70
C GLU A 49 -25.94 2.39 -11.33
N GLU A 50 -24.72 2.55 -10.81
CA GLU A 50 -23.90 1.43 -10.39
C GLU A 50 -22.97 1.80 -9.24
N ASP A 51 -22.44 0.78 -8.56
CA ASP A 51 -21.40 0.96 -7.53
C ASP A 51 -20.07 1.22 -8.20
N VAL A 52 -19.39 2.28 -7.76
CA VAL A 52 -18.08 2.68 -8.29
C VAL A 52 -17.02 2.42 -7.24
N PRO A 53 -15.92 1.71 -7.60
CA PRO A 53 -14.83 1.48 -6.66
C PRO A 53 -13.85 2.64 -6.63
N GLU A 54 -13.30 2.90 -5.44
CA GLU A 54 -12.19 3.84 -5.26
C GLU A 54 -11.18 3.22 -4.31
N THR A 55 -9.93 3.07 -4.75
CA THR A 55 -8.88 2.52 -3.92
C THR A 55 -8.23 3.61 -3.08
N CYS A 56 -8.14 3.40 -1.77
CA CYS A 56 -7.47 4.36 -0.89
C CYS A 56 -6.06 3.93 -0.50
N HIS A 57 -5.75 2.62 -0.52
CA HIS A 57 -4.44 2.13 -0.06
C HIS A 57 -4.11 0.79 -0.68
N VAL A 58 -2.85 0.61 -1.06
CA VAL A 58 -2.33 -0.65 -1.57
C VAL A 58 -1.34 -1.21 -0.55
N CYS A 59 -1.41 -2.51 -0.30
CA CYS A 59 -0.63 -3.15 0.75
C CYS A 59 -0.33 -4.61 0.39
N CYS A 60 0.52 -5.27 1.19
CA CYS A 60 0.62 -6.72 1.18
C CYS A 60 -0.33 -7.29 2.21
N VAL A 61 -0.82 -8.50 1.99
CA VAL A 61 -1.85 -9.11 2.84
C VAL A 61 -1.33 -10.39 3.46
N LYS A 62 -1.43 -10.50 4.78
CA LYS A 62 -1.13 -11.74 5.50
C LYS A 62 -2.35 -12.65 5.52
N SER A 63 -3.53 -12.10 5.70
CA SER A 63 -4.78 -12.86 5.72
C SER A 63 -5.94 -11.97 5.28
N PHE A 64 -6.61 -12.38 4.21
CA PHE A 64 -7.84 -11.71 3.77
C PHE A 64 -9.02 -11.98 4.71
N GLU A 65 -9.03 -13.14 5.36
CA GLU A 65 -10.09 -13.51 6.29
C GLU A 65 -10.08 -12.64 7.54
N THR A 66 -8.90 -12.45 8.13
CA THR A 66 -8.75 -11.69 9.37
C THR A 66 -8.43 -10.23 9.14
N LEU A 67 -8.29 -9.82 7.88
CA LEU A 67 -7.94 -8.46 7.46
C LEU A 67 -6.60 -8.01 8.04
N GLU A 68 -5.61 -8.91 8.03
CA GLU A 68 -4.26 -8.60 8.44
C GLU A 68 -3.45 -8.19 7.21
N TRP A 69 -2.83 -7.02 7.28
CA TRP A 69 -2.12 -6.44 6.15
C TRP A 69 -0.89 -5.67 6.62
N ILE A 70 0.01 -5.38 5.69
CA ILE A 70 1.32 -4.81 5.97
C ILE A 70 1.57 -3.62 5.05
N ASP A 71 1.99 -2.51 5.64
CA ASP A 71 2.49 -1.34 4.90
C ASP A 71 3.80 -0.85 5.52
N VAL A 72 4.23 0.37 5.18
CA VAL A 72 5.50 0.93 5.66
C VAL A 72 5.55 1.07 7.19
N ASP A 73 4.42 1.13 7.85
CA ASP A 73 4.35 1.22 9.32
C ASP A 73 4.28 -0.13 10.02
N GLY A 74 4.30 -1.24 9.27
CA GLY A 74 4.30 -2.59 9.81
C GLY A 74 2.99 -3.32 9.60
N VAL A 75 2.69 -4.25 10.50
CA VAL A 75 1.51 -5.11 10.42
C VAL A 75 0.30 -4.43 11.06
N HIS A 76 -0.83 -4.47 10.36
CA HIS A 76 -2.09 -3.91 10.82
C HIS A 76 -3.20 -4.95 10.75
N LYS A 77 -4.28 -4.70 11.45
CA LYS A 77 -5.48 -5.53 11.42
C LYS A 77 -6.72 -4.64 11.31
N GLY A 78 -7.61 -4.97 10.38
CA GLY A 78 -8.85 -4.23 10.17
C GLY A 78 -8.69 -3.04 9.22
N ILE A 79 -9.76 -2.30 9.04
CA ILE A 79 -9.83 -1.17 8.11
C ILE A 79 -8.84 -0.07 8.51
N PRO A 80 -8.05 0.47 7.54
CA PRO A 80 -7.14 1.59 7.84
C PRO A 80 -7.86 2.79 8.40
N LYS A 81 -7.30 3.40 9.44
CA LYS A 81 -7.90 4.57 10.09
C LYS A 81 -7.84 5.83 9.23
N ASN A 82 -6.86 5.91 8.34
CA ASN A 82 -6.61 7.10 7.51
C ASN A 82 -7.01 6.90 6.06
N CYS A 83 -8.02 6.07 5.82
CA CYS A 83 -8.55 5.84 4.48
C CYS A 83 -9.47 6.99 4.09
N HIS A 84 -9.06 7.76 3.09
CA HIS A 84 -9.82 8.92 2.62
C HIS A 84 -10.36 8.66 1.21
N PHE A 85 -11.65 8.93 1.02
CA PHE A 85 -12.32 8.75 -0.25
C PHE A 85 -12.88 10.07 -0.75
N SER A 86 -12.93 10.24 -2.07
CA SER A 86 -13.46 11.44 -2.71
C SER A 86 -14.97 11.61 -2.48
N ASN A 87 -15.68 10.50 -2.28
CA ASN A 87 -17.12 10.47 -2.05
C ASN A 87 -17.41 9.62 -0.81
N PRO A 88 -18.56 9.84 -0.13
CA PRO A 88 -18.98 8.95 0.95
C PRO A 88 -19.15 7.52 0.41
N VAL A 89 -18.53 6.56 1.06
CA VAL A 89 -18.58 5.16 0.65
C VAL A 89 -19.60 4.38 1.47
N GLU A 90 -20.27 3.41 0.83
CA GLU A 90 -21.23 2.53 1.48
C GLU A 90 -20.55 1.31 2.11
N SER A 91 -19.44 0.86 1.53
CA SER A 91 -18.68 -0.27 2.04
C SER A 91 -17.19 -0.11 1.72
N ILE A 92 -16.36 -0.75 2.54
CA ILE A 92 -14.91 -0.78 2.36
C ILE A 92 -14.48 -2.24 2.41
N LYS A 93 -13.72 -2.69 1.41
CA LYS A 93 -13.26 -4.08 1.32
C LYS A 93 -11.77 -4.14 1.01
N LEU A 94 -11.12 -5.19 1.51
CA LEU A 94 -9.75 -5.53 1.16
C LEU A 94 -9.81 -6.53 0.00
N LEU A 95 -9.45 -6.10 -1.19
CA LEU A 95 -9.56 -6.91 -2.41
C LEU A 95 -8.19 -7.34 -2.90
N PRO A 96 -8.06 -8.59 -3.39
CA PRO A 96 -6.81 -9.02 -4.02
C PRO A 96 -6.61 -8.27 -5.34
N ILE A 97 -5.37 -7.88 -5.61
CA ILE A 97 -5.00 -7.24 -6.87
C ILE A 97 -3.73 -7.89 -7.41
N THR A 98 -3.52 -7.79 -8.72
CA THR A 98 -2.30 -8.28 -9.34
C THR A 98 -1.20 -7.24 -9.19
N ARG A 99 0.06 -7.68 -9.41
CA ARG A 99 1.21 -6.77 -9.42
C ARG A 99 1.03 -5.69 -10.50
N GLU A 100 0.51 -6.07 -11.65
CA GLU A 100 0.26 -5.15 -12.76
C GLU A 100 -0.80 -4.11 -12.37
N GLU A 101 -1.89 -4.53 -11.77
CA GLU A 101 -2.92 -3.62 -11.28
C GLU A 101 -2.36 -2.66 -10.23
N ALA A 102 -1.53 -3.16 -9.32
CA ALA A 102 -0.92 -2.35 -8.27
C ALA A 102 -0.04 -1.22 -8.84
N ARG A 103 0.62 -1.46 -9.97
CA ARG A 103 1.46 -0.46 -10.61
C ARG A 103 0.71 0.78 -11.08
N TYR A 104 -0.55 0.63 -11.45
CA TYR A 104 -1.33 1.68 -12.11
C TYR A 104 -2.54 2.16 -11.32
N VAL A 105 -2.61 1.84 -10.04
CA VAL A 105 -3.76 2.21 -9.20
C VAL A 105 -3.92 3.73 -9.08
N PHE A 106 -2.81 4.45 -8.87
CA PHE A 106 -2.87 5.87 -8.54
C PHE A 106 -2.41 6.79 -9.67
N THR A 107 -1.64 6.29 -10.62
CA THR A 107 -1.15 7.11 -11.73
C THR A 107 -1.21 6.35 -13.05
N MET A 108 -1.41 7.07 -14.14
CA MET A 108 -1.41 6.50 -15.49
C MET A 108 -0.02 6.05 -15.93
N GLU A 109 1.01 6.70 -15.42
CA GLU A 109 2.41 6.36 -15.75
C GLU A 109 2.88 5.12 -14.99
N GLY A 110 2.26 4.85 -13.86
CA GLY A 110 2.59 3.69 -13.03
C GLY A 110 3.83 3.87 -12.17
N VAL A 111 4.06 2.89 -11.33
CA VAL A 111 5.23 2.83 -10.46
C VAL A 111 6.45 2.40 -11.27
N THR A 112 7.57 3.10 -11.12
CA THR A 112 8.81 2.79 -11.82
C THR A 112 9.61 1.70 -11.11
N GLU A 113 10.48 1.01 -11.85
CA GLU A 113 11.38 0.01 -11.26
C GLU A 113 12.33 0.64 -10.25
N GLU A 114 12.75 1.88 -10.47
CA GLU A 114 13.63 2.59 -9.54
C GLU A 114 12.92 2.86 -8.22
N GLU A 115 11.65 3.26 -8.26
CA GLU A 115 10.83 3.47 -7.07
C GLU A 115 10.66 2.18 -6.28
N ILE A 116 10.45 1.07 -6.96
CA ILE A 116 10.34 -0.26 -6.34
C ILE A 116 11.67 -0.64 -5.66
N LYS A 117 12.79 -0.46 -6.35
CA LYS A 117 14.12 -0.78 -5.81
C LYS A 117 14.46 0.07 -4.58
N THR A 118 14.07 1.34 -4.60
CA THR A 118 14.27 2.23 -3.45
C THR A 118 13.48 1.72 -2.24
N ALA A 119 12.23 1.30 -2.46
CA ALA A 119 11.40 0.72 -1.41
C ALA A 119 11.98 -0.61 -0.90
N GLU A 120 12.51 -1.46 -1.79
CA GLU A 120 13.17 -2.71 -1.38
C GLU A 120 14.35 -2.44 -0.45
N ARG A 121 15.17 -1.44 -0.76
CA ARG A 121 16.30 -1.05 0.09
C ARG A 121 15.82 -0.59 1.47
N LEU A 122 14.74 0.16 1.52
CA LEU A 122 14.15 0.59 2.79
C LEU A 122 13.71 -0.63 3.62
N ILE A 123 12.98 -1.55 3.02
CA ILE A 123 12.49 -2.76 3.69
C ILE A 123 13.67 -3.57 4.27
N LEU A 124 14.74 -3.72 3.50
CA LEU A 124 15.90 -4.52 3.90
C LEU A 124 16.76 -3.85 4.97
N SER A 125 16.55 -2.58 5.25
CA SER A 125 17.32 -1.81 6.23
C SER A 125 16.53 -1.32 7.43
N ASP A 126 15.20 -1.29 7.36
CA ASP A 126 14.35 -0.74 8.41
C ASP A 126 14.09 -1.79 9.50
N PRO A 127 14.30 -1.45 10.79
CA PRO A 127 14.02 -2.39 11.90
C PRO A 127 12.58 -2.88 11.95
N THR A 128 11.60 -2.13 11.43
CA THR A 128 10.21 -2.54 11.35
C THR A 128 10.05 -3.86 10.59
N PHE A 129 10.94 -4.10 9.61
CA PHE A 129 10.89 -5.29 8.74
C PHE A 129 12.00 -6.29 9.04
N LYS A 130 12.44 -6.35 10.29
CA LYS A 130 13.50 -7.27 10.72
C LYS A 130 13.16 -8.73 10.41
N TRP A 131 11.88 -9.10 10.49
CA TRP A 131 11.41 -10.45 10.17
C TRP A 131 11.59 -10.81 8.69
N VAL A 132 11.64 -9.81 7.79
CA VAL A 132 11.91 -10.00 6.36
C VAL A 132 13.39 -10.18 6.10
N GLN A 133 14.23 -9.51 6.90
CA GLN A 133 15.67 -9.43 6.69
C GLN A 133 16.41 -10.71 7.07
N GLY A 134 15.74 -11.61 7.70
CA GLY A 134 16.37 -12.81 7.99
C GLY A 134 16.13 -13.64 9.05
#